data_6f8e7de3d49584c306dc1897829f4483
#
_entry.id   6f8e7de3d49584c306dc1897829f4483
#
_cell.length_a   1.000
_cell.length_b   1.000
_cell.length_c   1.000
_cell.angle_alpha   90.00
_cell.angle_beta   90.00
_cell.angle_gamma   90.00
#
_symmetry.space_group_name_H-M   'P 1'
#
loop_
_entity.id
_entity.type
_entity.pdbx_description
1 polymer ?
#
loop_
_entity_poly.entity_id
_entity_poly.type
_entity_poly.pdbx_seq_one_letter_code
_entity_poly.pdbx_strand_id
1 'polypeptide(L)'
;LSVLGVLGTRIYQAAAYGGAAPEILFDSEVISVPTGADDAALLAGVTATDAEDGDVTASLVVEGASGRNDDGTVRVTYAAFDSNHHVTKATRAVRYTDYVKPRFTLTQPLVCRAGGSRVLSSYVTAHDSIDGDLSGRIKIALTDGSSLAISGTHTAELRVTNSIGDTASVPVTVEVTAGDPNPARITLTEYLIYLPAGSGYAPMDYVAGVGDSDSKSGVTASSTVNSNEPGVYEVVFTYRSGGTESHTRQIVVVE
;
A
#
# COMPACT_ATOMS: atom_id res chain seq x y z
N LEU A 1 3.87 1.18 -32.48
CA LEU A 1 4.42 0.07 -33.28
C LEU A 1 3.30 -0.45 -34.17
N SER A 2 3.50 -0.38 -35.49
CA SER A 2 2.49 -0.74 -36.47
C SER A 2 2.32 -2.27 -36.53
N VAL A 3 1.10 -2.73 -36.88
CA VAL A 3 0.78 -4.15 -37.09
C VAL A 3 1.78 -4.83 -38.05
N LEU A 4 2.35 -4.11 -39.00
CA LEU A 4 3.41 -4.55 -39.89
C LEU A 4 4.74 -4.86 -39.17
N GLY A 5 5.08 -4.14 -38.11
CA GLY A 5 6.29 -4.42 -37.34
C GLY A 5 6.19 -5.70 -36.51
N VAL A 6 5.00 -5.99 -35.98
CA VAL A 6 4.75 -7.26 -35.23
C VAL A 6 4.70 -8.45 -36.16
N LEU A 7 4.11 -8.30 -37.36
CA LEU A 7 4.10 -9.35 -38.37
C LEU A 7 5.52 -9.63 -38.91
N GLY A 8 6.31 -8.59 -39.15
CA GLY A 8 7.70 -8.70 -39.60
C GLY A 8 8.62 -9.40 -38.60
N THR A 9 8.46 -9.12 -37.30
CA THR A 9 9.20 -9.80 -36.22
C THR A 9 8.81 -11.27 -36.10
N ARG A 10 7.53 -11.62 -36.21
CA ARG A 10 7.07 -13.01 -36.21
C ARG A 10 7.58 -13.82 -37.39
N ILE A 11 7.56 -13.25 -38.61
CA ILE A 11 8.10 -13.90 -39.82
C ILE A 11 9.62 -14.05 -39.72
N TYR A 12 10.34 -13.10 -39.17
CA TYR A 12 11.80 -13.17 -38.98
C TYR A 12 12.17 -14.21 -37.92
N GLN A 13 11.44 -14.30 -36.83
CA GLN A 13 11.66 -15.31 -35.78
C GLN A 13 11.35 -16.73 -36.31
N ALA A 14 10.25 -16.95 -37.01
CA ALA A 14 9.92 -18.22 -37.62
C ALA A 14 10.96 -18.67 -38.68
N ALA A 15 11.53 -17.73 -39.46
CA ALA A 15 12.57 -18.01 -40.42
C ALA A 15 13.96 -18.25 -39.82
N ALA A 16 14.24 -17.71 -38.65
CA ALA A 16 15.55 -17.81 -37.99
C ALA A 16 15.70 -19.03 -37.09
N TYR A 17 14.60 -19.56 -36.53
CA TYR A 17 14.63 -20.63 -35.53
C TYR A 17 13.81 -21.86 -35.91
N GLY A 18 13.05 -21.85 -37.04
CA GLY A 18 12.25 -22.95 -37.56
C GLY A 18 11.13 -23.36 -36.61
N GLY A 19 9.89 -23.01 -36.92
CA GLY A 19 8.72 -23.40 -36.14
C GLY A 19 7.84 -22.24 -35.67
N ALA A 20 6.67 -22.55 -35.14
CA ALA A 20 5.74 -21.63 -34.54
C ALA A 20 6.02 -21.56 -33.03
N ALA A 21 5.80 -20.40 -32.39
CA ALA A 21 5.88 -20.29 -30.94
C ALA A 21 4.68 -20.98 -30.26
N PRO A 22 4.82 -21.46 -29.02
CA PRO A 22 3.75 -22.10 -28.28
C PRO A 22 2.49 -21.23 -28.13
N GLU A 23 1.34 -21.87 -27.99
CA GLU A 23 0.07 -21.23 -27.66
C GLU A 23 -0.32 -21.55 -26.21
N ILE A 24 -0.63 -20.50 -25.43
CA ILE A 24 -1.10 -20.63 -24.04
C ILE A 24 -2.63 -20.51 -24.03
N LEU A 25 -3.30 -21.49 -23.42
CA LEU A 25 -4.74 -21.57 -23.30
C LEU A 25 -5.15 -21.51 -21.81
N PHE A 26 -6.26 -20.82 -21.54
CA PHE A 26 -6.87 -20.73 -20.23
C PHE A 26 -8.25 -21.38 -20.24
N ASP A 27 -8.57 -22.18 -19.22
CA ASP A 27 -9.90 -22.77 -19.03
C ASP A 27 -10.95 -21.74 -18.57
N SER A 28 -10.48 -20.62 -17.99
CA SER A 28 -11.31 -19.51 -17.50
C SER A 28 -10.58 -18.19 -17.65
N GLU A 29 -11.33 -17.12 -17.89
CA GLU A 29 -10.79 -15.75 -18.00
C GLU A 29 -10.33 -15.18 -16.65
N VAL A 30 -10.98 -15.61 -15.56
CA VAL A 30 -10.71 -15.14 -14.18
C VAL A 30 -10.62 -16.33 -13.26
N ILE A 31 -9.57 -16.35 -12.43
CA ILE A 31 -9.49 -17.28 -11.27
C ILE A 31 -9.51 -16.50 -9.96
N SER A 32 -9.92 -17.20 -8.89
CA SER A 32 -9.91 -16.64 -7.52
C SER A 32 -8.98 -17.46 -6.65
N VAL A 33 -8.00 -16.79 -6.03
CA VAL A 33 -6.98 -17.42 -5.17
C VAL A 33 -6.70 -16.52 -3.95
N PRO A 34 -6.16 -17.04 -2.83
CA PRO A 34 -5.67 -16.19 -1.75
C PRO A 34 -4.39 -15.45 -2.16
N THR A 35 -4.04 -14.37 -1.45
CA THR A 35 -2.84 -13.55 -1.73
C THR A 35 -1.52 -14.31 -1.56
N GLY A 36 -1.49 -15.36 -0.76
CA GLY A 36 -0.33 -16.25 -0.59
C GLY A 36 -0.32 -17.45 -1.51
N ALA A 37 -1.14 -17.48 -2.59
CA ALA A 37 -1.17 -18.58 -3.54
C ALA A 37 0.20 -18.77 -4.21
N ASP A 38 0.62 -20.04 -4.32
CA ASP A 38 1.83 -20.41 -5.03
C ASP A 38 1.61 -20.44 -6.56
N ASP A 39 2.69 -20.62 -7.30
CA ASP A 39 2.64 -20.71 -8.76
C ASP A 39 1.76 -21.86 -9.23
N ALA A 40 1.67 -22.97 -8.51
CA ALA A 40 0.84 -24.10 -8.88
C ALA A 40 -0.66 -23.74 -8.85
N ALA A 41 -1.09 -22.96 -7.88
CA ALA A 41 -2.46 -22.44 -7.81
C ALA A 41 -2.74 -21.43 -8.94
N LEU A 42 -1.78 -20.58 -9.30
CA LEU A 42 -1.89 -19.63 -10.40
C LEU A 42 -1.89 -20.33 -11.78
N LEU A 43 -1.17 -21.45 -11.92
CA LEU A 43 -1.12 -22.27 -13.15
C LEU A 43 -2.33 -23.19 -13.31
N ALA A 44 -3.20 -23.30 -12.32
CA ALA A 44 -4.39 -24.14 -12.43
C ALA A 44 -5.25 -23.73 -13.64
N GLY A 45 -5.59 -24.71 -14.49
CA GLY A 45 -6.37 -24.49 -15.71
C GLY A 45 -5.63 -23.77 -16.85
N VAL A 46 -4.29 -23.68 -16.77
CA VAL A 46 -3.44 -23.17 -17.85
C VAL A 46 -2.77 -24.34 -18.55
N THR A 47 -2.84 -24.36 -19.88
CA THR A 47 -2.14 -25.35 -20.73
C THR A 47 -1.36 -24.61 -21.81
N ALA A 48 -0.32 -25.27 -22.33
CA ALA A 48 0.42 -24.75 -23.45
C ALA A 48 0.67 -25.87 -24.49
N THR A 49 0.46 -25.53 -25.75
CA THR A 49 0.66 -26.45 -26.86
C THR A 49 1.53 -25.82 -27.93
N ASP A 50 2.35 -26.63 -28.57
CA ASP A 50 3.18 -26.24 -29.69
C ASP A 50 2.92 -27.17 -30.90
N ALA A 51 3.05 -26.63 -32.12
CA ALA A 51 2.75 -27.36 -33.32
C ALA A 51 3.75 -28.51 -33.60
N GLU A 52 4.99 -28.38 -33.14
CA GLU A 52 6.08 -29.36 -33.36
C GLU A 52 6.29 -30.24 -32.12
N ASP A 53 6.26 -29.65 -30.92
CA ASP A 53 6.54 -30.32 -29.65
C ASP A 53 5.29 -30.94 -28.99
N GLY A 54 4.09 -30.55 -29.46
CA GLY A 54 2.83 -30.99 -28.87
C GLY A 54 2.53 -30.30 -27.52
N ASP A 55 2.33 -31.07 -26.47
CA ASP A 55 2.04 -30.57 -25.15
C ASP A 55 3.33 -30.05 -24.46
N VAL A 56 3.42 -28.74 -24.31
CA VAL A 56 4.52 -28.04 -23.61
C VAL A 56 4.07 -27.39 -22.29
N THR A 57 2.95 -27.84 -21.72
CA THR A 57 2.39 -27.32 -20.45
C THR A 57 3.42 -27.36 -19.32
N ALA A 58 4.34 -28.34 -19.31
CA ALA A 58 5.40 -28.42 -18.31
C ALA A 58 6.42 -27.26 -18.37
N SER A 59 6.45 -26.49 -19.47
CA SER A 59 7.32 -25.31 -19.63
C SER A 59 6.71 -24.03 -19.05
N LEU A 60 5.44 -24.05 -18.64
CA LEU A 60 4.74 -22.87 -18.12
C LEU A 60 5.39 -22.34 -16.85
N VAL A 61 5.57 -21.02 -16.82
CA VAL A 61 6.02 -20.29 -15.64
C VAL A 61 5.14 -19.06 -15.40
N VAL A 62 4.99 -18.67 -14.14
CA VAL A 62 4.40 -17.39 -13.74
C VAL A 62 5.51 -16.35 -13.72
N GLU A 63 5.43 -15.33 -14.57
CA GLU A 63 6.43 -14.25 -14.57
C GLU A 63 6.18 -13.21 -13.47
N GLY A 64 4.92 -12.96 -13.12
CA GLY A 64 4.54 -12.03 -12.09
C GLY A 64 3.16 -11.44 -12.26
N ALA A 65 2.77 -10.68 -11.26
CA ALA A 65 1.50 -9.95 -11.22
C ALA A 65 1.75 -8.46 -11.43
N SER A 66 0.87 -7.78 -12.15
CA SER A 66 0.98 -6.34 -12.38
C SER A 66 -0.38 -5.72 -12.66
N GLY A 67 -0.55 -4.47 -12.21
CA GLY A 67 -1.71 -3.65 -12.53
C GLY A 67 -3.02 -4.21 -11.96
N ARG A 68 -3.54 -3.57 -10.92
CA ARG A 68 -4.89 -3.84 -10.43
C ARG A 68 -5.90 -3.11 -11.31
N ASN A 69 -6.89 -3.85 -11.80
CA ASN A 69 -7.99 -3.31 -12.60
C ASN A 69 -9.08 -2.70 -11.70
N ASP A 70 -9.97 -1.90 -12.30
CA ASP A 70 -11.09 -1.25 -11.57
C ASP A 70 -12.08 -2.26 -10.97
N ASP A 71 -12.18 -3.47 -11.56
CA ASP A 71 -13.01 -4.57 -11.04
C ASP A 71 -12.36 -5.36 -9.89
N GLY A 72 -11.16 -4.93 -9.46
CA GLY A 72 -10.40 -5.53 -8.37
C GLY A 72 -9.57 -6.75 -8.75
N THR A 73 -9.56 -7.15 -10.03
CA THR A 73 -8.65 -8.21 -10.51
C THR A 73 -7.24 -7.67 -10.75
N VAL A 74 -6.26 -8.57 -10.74
CA VAL A 74 -4.86 -8.28 -11.03
C VAL A 74 -4.46 -9.06 -12.28
N ARG A 75 -3.66 -8.46 -13.14
CA ARG A 75 -3.15 -9.12 -14.34
C ARG A 75 -1.94 -9.96 -14.00
N VAL A 76 -2.02 -11.29 -14.19
CA VAL A 76 -0.90 -12.20 -14.05
C VAL A 76 -0.40 -12.60 -15.44
N THR A 77 0.91 -12.54 -15.64
CA THR A 77 1.59 -12.89 -16.88
C THR A 77 2.18 -14.28 -16.76
N TYR A 78 1.92 -15.10 -17.76
CA TYR A 78 2.44 -16.46 -17.94
C TYR A 78 3.38 -16.50 -19.16
N ALA A 79 4.38 -17.35 -19.10
CA ALA A 79 5.24 -17.64 -20.25
C ALA A 79 5.33 -19.15 -20.48
N ALA A 80 5.38 -19.57 -21.76
CA ALA A 80 5.61 -20.95 -22.18
C ALA A 80 6.76 -20.99 -23.19
N PHE A 81 7.46 -22.12 -23.22
CA PHE A 81 8.66 -22.33 -24.03
C PHE A 81 8.53 -23.64 -24.82
N ASP A 82 9.03 -23.62 -26.06
CA ASP A 82 9.22 -24.85 -26.87
C ASP A 82 10.68 -25.33 -26.81
N SER A 83 10.97 -26.46 -27.48
CA SER A 83 12.34 -27.02 -27.59
C SER A 83 13.28 -26.15 -28.43
N ASN A 84 12.75 -25.31 -29.31
CA ASN A 84 13.47 -24.36 -30.16
C ASN A 84 13.71 -22.99 -29.48
N HIS A 85 13.34 -22.83 -28.19
CA HIS A 85 13.48 -21.63 -27.38
C HIS A 85 12.60 -20.46 -27.84
N HIS A 86 11.49 -20.71 -28.54
CA HIS A 86 10.48 -19.70 -28.73
C HIS A 86 9.71 -19.49 -27.41
N VAL A 87 9.33 -18.26 -27.15
CA VAL A 87 8.64 -17.85 -25.93
C VAL A 87 7.32 -17.19 -26.30
N THR A 88 6.24 -17.67 -25.72
CA THR A 88 4.95 -16.99 -25.78
C THR A 88 4.56 -16.51 -24.39
N LYS A 89 3.97 -15.31 -24.33
CA LYS A 89 3.41 -14.74 -23.12
C LYS A 89 1.93 -14.49 -23.30
N ALA A 90 1.18 -14.83 -22.24
CA ALA A 90 -0.24 -14.54 -22.15
C ALA A 90 -0.59 -14.03 -20.75
N THR A 91 -1.73 -13.36 -20.62
CA THR A 91 -2.17 -12.81 -19.33
C THR A 91 -3.56 -13.30 -18.99
N ARG A 92 -3.81 -13.58 -17.70
CA ARG A 92 -5.11 -13.89 -17.15
C ARG A 92 -5.43 -12.95 -16.00
N ALA A 93 -6.70 -12.64 -15.80
CA ALA A 93 -7.16 -11.90 -14.64
C ALA A 93 -7.23 -12.83 -13.41
N VAL A 94 -6.69 -12.36 -12.29
CA VAL A 94 -6.68 -13.08 -11.01
C VAL A 94 -7.36 -12.22 -9.96
N ARG A 95 -8.31 -12.77 -9.23
CA ARG A 95 -8.97 -12.15 -8.08
C ARG A 95 -8.40 -12.72 -6.80
N TYR A 96 -7.77 -11.86 -6.00
CA TYR A 96 -7.35 -12.24 -4.65
C TYR A 96 -8.52 -12.15 -3.68
N THR A 97 -8.83 -13.27 -2.98
CA THR A 97 -10.03 -13.38 -2.12
C THR A 97 -9.90 -12.68 -0.78
N ASP A 98 -8.68 -12.48 -0.32
CA ASP A 98 -8.30 -11.92 0.98
C ASP A 98 -7.41 -10.68 0.86
N TYR A 99 -7.50 -9.99 -0.28
CA TYR A 99 -6.68 -8.82 -0.53
C TYR A 99 -6.99 -7.68 0.45
N VAL A 100 -5.96 -7.23 1.14
CA VAL A 100 -5.96 -6.02 1.96
C VAL A 100 -5.04 -5.00 1.31
N LYS A 101 -5.60 -3.83 0.94
CA LYS A 101 -4.85 -2.72 0.36
C LYS A 101 -3.77 -2.20 1.32
N PRO A 102 -2.75 -1.47 0.82
CA PRO A 102 -1.73 -0.86 1.67
C PRO A 102 -2.35 0.02 2.75
N ARG A 103 -1.91 -0.15 4.00
CA ARG A 103 -2.32 0.63 5.17
C ARG A 103 -1.10 1.11 5.94
N PHE A 104 -1.19 2.33 6.46
CA PHE A 104 -0.16 2.91 7.32
C PHE A 104 -0.43 2.60 8.79
N THR A 105 0.64 2.52 9.58
CA THR A 105 0.59 2.55 11.03
C THR A 105 1.53 3.65 11.53
N LEU A 106 1.06 4.44 12.49
CA LEU A 106 1.87 5.42 13.19
C LEU A 106 2.17 4.92 14.61
N THR A 107 3.45 4.78 14.92
CA THR A 107 3.91 4.36 16.25
C THR A 107 4.04 5.53 17.22
N GLN A 108 4.12 6.75 16.70
CA GLN A 108 4.25 8.01 17.44
C GLN A 108 3.59 9.16 16.67
N PRO A 109 3.27 10.28 17.31
CA PRO A 109 2.79 11.46 16.61
C PRO A 109 3.89 12.01 15.69
N LEU A 110 3.47 12.60 14.56
CA LEU A 110 4.40 13.20 13.60
C LEU A 110 4.92 14.55 14.12
N VAL A 111 5.79 14.50 15.11
CA VAL A 111 6.42 15.67 15.71
C VAL A 111 7.92 15.55 15.55
N CYS A 112 8.56 16.59 15.07
CA CYS A 112 10.02 16.66 14.98
C CYS A 112 10.55 18.04 15.40
N ARG A 113 11.85 18.10 15.69
CA ARG A 113 12.56 19.37 15.86
C ARG A 113 12.89 19.96 14.50
N ALA A 114 12.95 21.29 14.40
CA ALA A 114 13.36 22.00 13.21
C ALA A 114 14.69 21.45 12.65
N GLY A 115 14.72 21.03 11.38
CA GLY A 115 15.82 20.35 10.75
C GLY A 115 15.95 18.83 11.03
N GLY A 116 15.05 18.27 11.86
CA GLY A 116 15.05 16.84 12.27
C GLY A 116 14.25 15.89 11.39
N SER A 117 14.16 16.13 10.10
CA SER A 117 13.27 15.40 9.15
C SER A 117 13.46 13.87 9.10
N ARG A 118 14.65 13.36 9.45
CA ARG A 118 14.93 11.92 9.43
C ARG A 118 14.14 11.10 10.44
N VAL A 119 13.61 11.74 11.48
CA VAL A 119 12.90 11.06 12.57
C VAL A 119 11.50 10.62 12.13
N LEU A 120 10.84 11.38 11.24
CA LEU A 120 9.45 11.12 10.84
C LEU A 120 9.27 9.77 10.13
N SER A 121 10.21 9.36 9.29
CA SER A 121 10.12 8.08 8.58
C SER A 121 10.21 6.86 9.51
N SER A 122 10.81 7.00 10.71
CA SER A 122 10.86 5.92 11.68
C SER A 122 9.56 5.74 12.48
N TYR A 123 8.64 6.70 12.40
CA TYR A 123 7.36 6.66 13.09
C TYR A 123 6.23 6.06 12.25
N VAL A 124 6.50 5.84 10.97
CA VAL A 124 5.52 5.36 9.99
C VAL A 124 5.94 4.00 9.45
N THR A 125 5.05 3.04 9.52
CA THR A 125 5.17 1.77 8.80
C THR A 125 4.00 1.59 7.84
N ALA A 126 4.15 0.73 6.86
CA ALA A 126 3.07 0.36 5.96
C ALA A 126 3.12 -1.13 5.64
N HIS A 127 1.95 -1.73 5.47
CA HIS A 127 1.81 -3.16 5.19
C HIS A 127 0.62 -3.39 4.27
N ASP A 128 0.72 -4.41 3.39
CA ASP A 128 -0.41 -4.96 2.64
C ASP A 128 -0.35 -6.50 2.62
N SER A 129 -1.35 -7.13 2.00
CA SER A 129 -1.41 -8.59 1.94
C SER A 129 -0.63 -9.22 0.78
N ILE A 130 -0.11 -8.43 -0.17
CA ILE A 130 0.68 -8.91 -1.33
C ILE A 130 2.17 -8.87 -1.01
N ASP A 131 2.68 -7.68 -0.68
CA ASP A 131 4.10 -7.42 -0.49
C ASP A 131 4.54 -7.53 0.98
N GLY A 132 3.60 -7.61 1.91
CA GLY A 132 3.89 -7.57 3.34
C GLY A 132 4.36 -6.19 3.78
N ASP A 133 5.59 -6.07 4.27
CA ASP A 133 6.17 -4.79 4.73
C ASP A 133 6.54 -3.86 3.58
N LEU A 134 5.87 -2.72 3.53
CA LEU A 134 6.07 -1.64 2.56
C LEU A 134 6.79 -0.42 3.15
N SER A 135 7.26 -0.48 4.39
CA SER A 135 7.79 0.68 5.13
C SER A 135 8.95 1.36 4.39
N GLY A 136 9.79 0.60 3.70
CA GLY A 136 10.90 1.12 2.88
C GLY A 136 10.46 1.87 1.62
N ARG A 137 9.18 1.78 1.22
CA ARG A 137 8.62 2.45 0.03
C ARG A 137 7.79 3.69 0.38
N ILE A 138 7.64 4.01 1.67
CA ILE A 138 6.86 5.17 2.12
C ILE A 138 7.52 6.46 1.65
N LYS A 139 6.70 7.37 1.11
CA LYS A 139 7.07 8.74 0.79
C LYS A 139 6.27 9.68 1.68
N ILE A 140 6.97 10.64 2.30
CA ILE A 140 6.39 11.72 3.08
C ILE A 140 6.71 13.02 2.33
N ALA A 141 5.69 13.69 1.84
CA ALA A 141 5.83 14.93 1.07
C ALA A 141 5.03 16.06 1.72
N LEU A 142 5.67 17.19 2.00
CA LEU A 142 4.98 18.40 2.45
C LEU A 142 4.12 18.93 1.29
N THR A 143 2.87 19.28 1.60
CA THR A 143 1.88 19.73 0.62
C THR A 143 1.59 21.23 0.70
N ASP A 144 2.08 21.91 1.76
CA ASP A 144 1.90 23.34 1.98
C ASP A 144 3.05 24.21 1.40
N GLY A 145 4.01 23.59 0.69
CA GLY A 145 5.18 24.28 0.14
C GLY A 145 6.20 24.74 1.18
N SER A 146 6.05 24.30 2.43
CA SER A 146 6.91 24.66 3.56
C SER A 146 8.17 23.79 3.65
N SER A 147 8.92 23.95 4.73
CA SER A 147 10.11 23.18 5.05
C SER A 147 10.09 22.75 6.51
N LEU A 148 10.47 21.52 6.79
CA LEU A 148 10.67 21.04 8.17
C LEU A 148 11.84 21.73 8.92
N ALA A 149 12.49 22.70 8.30
CA ALA A 149 13.46 23.59 8.97
C ALA A 149 12.77 24.73 9.75
N ILE A 150 11.49 24.99 9.49
CA ILE A 150 10.73 26.08 10.09
C ILE A 150 9.76 25.49 11.13
N SER A 151 9.79 26.01 12.35
CA SER A 151 8.85 25.61 13.40
C SER A 151 7.43 26.04 13.06
N GLY A 152 6.46 25.18 13.35
CA GLY A 152 5.05 25.38 13.05
C GLY A 152 4.34 24.09 12.75
N THR A 153 3.11 24.20 12.30
CA THR A 153 2.28 23.09 11.86
C THR A 153 2.27 23.05 10.33
N HIS A 154 2.64 21.93 9.76
CA HIS A 154 2.77 21.72 8.32
C HIS A 154 1.85 20.59 7.86
N THR A 155 1.31 20.72 6.65
CA THR A 155 0.56 19.62 6.03
C THR A 155 1.48 18.77 5.16
N ALA A 156 1.32 17.45 5.25
CA ALA A 156 2.07 16.49 4.47
C ALA A 156 1.15 15.37 3.97
N GLU A 157 1.61 14.60 3.02
CA GLU A 157 0.97 13.41 2.52
C GLU A 157 1.88 12.20 2.74
N LEU A 158 1.36 11.16 3.39
CA LEU A 158 1.96 9.83 3.39
C LEU A 158 1.48 9.10 2.15
N ARG A 159 2.40 8.52 1.38
CA ARG A 159 2.07 7.75 0.19
C ARG A 159 2.90 6.48 0.11
N VAL A 160 2.28 5.36 -0.25
CA VAL A 160 2.94 4.09 -0.53
C VAL A 160 2.23 3.38 -1.68
N THR A 161 2.99 2.70 -2.52
CA THR A 161 2.48 1.91 -3.65
C THR A 161 3.06 0.51 -3.56
N ASN A 162 2.21 -0.50 -3.70
CA ASN A 162 2.61 -1.91 -3.72
C ASN A 162 3.06 -2.37 -5.12
N SER A 163 3.49 -3.65 -5.25
CA SER A 163 4.00 -4.21 -6.51
C SER A 163 2.95 -4.31 -7.61
N ILE A 164 1.68 -4.41 -7.27
CA ILE A 164 0.57 -4.44 -8.24
C ILE A 164 0.03 -3.05 -8.61
N GLY A 165 0.67 -1.97 -8.12
CA GLY A 165 0.33 -0.58 -8.46
C GLY A 165 -0.77 0.04 -7.59
N ASP A 166 -1.30 -0.67 -6.59
CA ASP A 166 -2.29 -0.10 -5.68
C ASP A 166 -1.60 0.88 -4.70
N THR A 167 -2.19 2.05 -4.53
CA THR A 167 -1.60 3.16 -3.78
C THR A 167 -2.49 3.56 -2.62
N ALA A 168 -1.91 3.62 -1.42
CA ALA A 168 -2.52 4.32 -0.30
C ALA A 168 -1.92 5.73 -0.17
N SER A 169 -2.78 6.69 0.12
CA SER A 169 -2.43 8.07 0.38
C SER A 169 -3.24 8.60 1.55
N VAL A 170 -2.54 9.19 2.55
CA VAL A 170 -3.17 9.74 3.76
C VAL A 170 -2.59 11.12 4.02
N PRO A 171 -3.42 12.19 4.01
CA PRO A 171 -3.00 13.51 4.46
C PRO A 171 -2.76 13.50 5.97
N VAL A 172 -1.69 14.14 6.40
CA VAL A 172 -1.25 14.18 7.79
C VAL A 172 -0.78 15.58 8.17
N THR A 173 -0.84 15.86 9.47
CA THR A 173 -0.24 17.06 10.05
C THR A 173 1.08 16.72 10.71
N VAL A 174 2.13 17.46 10.35
CA VAL A 174 3.46 17.38 10.96
C VAL A 174 3.67 18.62 11.83
N GLU A 175 4.04 18.41 13.08
CA GLU A 175 4.40 19.50 13.98
C GLU A 175 5.92 19.63 14.08
N VAL A 176 6.43 20.82 13.79
CA VAL A 176 7.86 21.15 13.92
C VAL A 176 8.06 22.09 15.09
N THR A 177 8.83 21.66 16.08
CA THR A 177 9.11 22.44 17.28
C THR A 177 10.47 23.13 17.19
N ALA A 178 10.61 24.33 17.77
CA ALA A 178 11.89 25.04 17.86
C ALA A 178 12.84 24.39 18.87
N GLY A 179 12.30 23.70 19.88
CA GLY A 179 13.03 22.98 20.94
C GLY A 179 12.66 21.51 20.97
N ASP A 180 13.03 20.82 22.04
CA ASP A 180 12.63 19.44 22.22
C ASP A 180 11.10 19.34 22.39
N PRO A 181 10.46 18.30 21.80
CA PRO A 181 9.03 18.07 22.00
C PRO A 181 8.71 17.99 23.50
N ASN A 182 7.60 18.58 23.88
CA ASN A 182 7.16 18.80 25.26
C ASN A 182 7.23 17.53 26.14
N PRO A 183 7.80 17.62 27.36
CA PRO A 183 7.92 16.51 28.31
C PRO A 183 6.58 15.95 28.83
N ALA A 184 5.49 16.73 28.83
CA ALA A 184 4.16 16.25 29.25
C ALA A 184 3.39 15.62 28.08
N ARG A 185 3.99 14.65 27.42
CA ARG A 185 3.47 14.02 26.21
C ARG A 185 2.23 13.16 26.49
N ILE A 186 1.14 13.44 25.75
CA ILE A 186 -0.02 12.56 25.74
C ILE A 186 0.34 11.33 24.91
N THR A 187 0.17 10.14 25.49
CA THR A 187 0.38 8.87 24.78
C THR A 187 -0.95 8.30 24.34
N LEU A 188 -1.04 7.90 23.08
CA LEU A 188 -2.18 7.19 22.53
C LEU A 188 -1.83 5.71 22.30
N THR A 189 -2.85 4.86 22.34
CA THR A 189 -2.70 3.45 21.97
C THR A 189 -2.44 3.28 20.47
N GLU A 190 -3.05 4.17 19.64
CA GLU A 190 -2.89 4.22 18.19
C GLU A 190 -2.95 5.65 17.71
N TYR A 191 -2.03 6.05 16.84
CA TYR A 191 -1.95 7.42 16.29
C TYR A 191 -2.56 7.54 14.89
N LEU A 192 -2.80 6.42 14.22
CA LEU A 192 -3.55 6.31 12.98
C LEU A 192 -4.44 5.08 13.05
N ILE A 193 -5.73 5.24 12.81
CA ILE A 193 -6.72 4.17 12.82
C ILE A 193 -7.55 4.17 11.54
N TYR A 194 -8.06 2.99 11.20
CA TYR A 194 -9.02 2.79 10.12
C TYR A 194 -10.35 2.35 10.72
N LEU A 195 -11.41 3.07 10.39
CA LEU A 195 -12.76 2.80 10.87
C LEU A 195 -13.66 2.45 9.69
N PRO A 196 -14.43 1.35 9.74
CA PRO A 196 -15.54 1.15 8.82
C PRO A 196 -16.57 2.28 8.93
N ALA A 197 -17.09 2.76 7.81
CA ALA A 197 -18.15 3.77 7.83
C ALA A 197 -19.35 3.29 8.66
N GLY A 198 -19.91 4.19 9.46
CA GLY A 198 -20.98 3.90 10.42
C GLY A 198 -20.54 3.33 11.75
N SER A 199 -19.23 3.12 11.97
CA SER A 199 -18.71 2.66 13.26
C SER A 199 -18.73 3.76 14.31
N GLY A 200 -18.91 3.36 15.59
CA GLY A 200 -18.75 4.28 16.71
C GLY A 200 -17.28 4.69 16.89
N TYR A 201 -17.06 5.95 17.26
CA TYR A 201 -15.73 6.48 17.59
C TYR A 201 -15.78 7.30 18.86
N ALA A 202 -14.98 6.95 19.85
CA ALA A 202 -14.83 7.68 21.12
C ALA A 202 -13.34 8.02 21.32
N PRO A 203 -12.93 9.29 21.10
CA PRO A 203 -11.52 9.69 21.13
C PRO A 203 -10.79 9.30 22.42
N MET A 204 -11.45 9.46 23.58
CA MET A 204 -10.83 9.20 24.87
C MET A 204 -10.49 7.74 25.15
N ASP A 205 -11.03 6.80 24.37
CA ASP A 205 -10.68 5.39 24.49
C ASP A 205 -9.25 5.12 24.02
N TYR A 206 -8.75 5.95 23.09
CA TYR A 206 -7.40 5.87 22.54
C TYR A 206 -6.32 6.54 23.39
N VAL A 207 -6.68 7.28 24.44
CA VAL A 207 -5.69 7.86 25.35
C VAL A 207 -5.14 6.78 26.27
N ALA A 208 -3.84 6.53 26.23
CA ALA A 208 -3.16 5.61 27.12
C ALA A 208 -2.76 6.29 28.43
N GLY A 209 -2.31 7.57 28.36
CA GLY A 209 -1.91 8.33 29.55
C GLY A 209 -1.18 9.63 29.19
N VAL A 210 -0.61 10.26 30.21
CA VAL A 210 0.20 11.50 30.08
C VAL A 210 1.53 11.34 30.81
N GLY A 211 2.64 11.56 30.13
CA GLY A 211 3.98 11.33 30.65
C GLY A 211 4.16 9.84 31.02
N ASP A 212 4.57 9.58 32.25
CA ASP A 212 4.75 8.23 32.80
C ASP A 212 3.50 7.71 33.55
N SER A 213 2.36 8.40 33.43
CA SER A 213 1.13 8.07 34.14
C SER A 213 0.04 7.59 33.18
N ASP A 214 -0.67 6.52 33.54
CA ASP A 214 -1.86 6.03 32.83
C ASP A 214 -3.10 6.89 33.07
N SER A 215 -2.97 7.99 33.80
CA SER A 215 -4.07 8.91 34.07
C SER A 215 -4.44 9.69 32.82
N LYS A 216 -5.74 9.73 32.51
CA LYS A 216 -6.33 10.55 31.45
C LYS A 216 -6.83 11.90 31.94
N SER A 217 -6.65 12.21 33.24
CA SER A 217 -7.13 13.43 33.86
C SER A 217 -6.46 14.66 33.25
N GLY A 218 -7.24 15.67 32.93
CA GLY A 218 -6.76 16.89 32.26
C GLY A 218 -6.59 16.78 30.73
N VAL A 219 -6.84 15.62 30.14
CA VAL A 219 -6.86 15.47 28.69
C VAL A 219 -8.25 15.81 28.15
N THR A 220 -8.29 16.60 27.10
CA THR A 220 -9.49 16.91 26.31
C THR A 220 -9.24 16.56 24.84
N ALA A 221 -10.28 16.19 24.10
CA ALA A 221 -10.20 15.89 22.68
C ALA A 221 -11.08 16.85 21.88
N SER A 222 -10.54 17.40 20.81
CA SER A 222 -11.28 18.12 19.77
C SER A 222 -11.27 17.28 18.49
N SER A 223 -12.44 16.87 18.03
CA SER A 223 -12.60 15.94 16.93
C SER A 223 -13.49 16.52 15.84
N THR A 224 -13.07 16.33 14.57
CA THR A 224 -13.87 16.61 13.39
C THR A 224 -14.41 15.33 12.74
N VAL A 225 -14.21 14.17 13.37
CA VAL A 225 -14.56 12.86 12.82
C VAL A 225 -16.06 12.77 12.58
N ASN A 226 -16.42 12.49 11.32
CA ASN A 226 -17.74 12.03 10.93
C ASN A 226 -17.60 10.55 10.51
N SER A 227 -17.93 9.64 11.44
CA SER A 227 -17.77 8.21 11.18
C SER A 227 -18.74 7.65 10.15
N ASN A 228 -19.75 8.42 9.71
CA ASN A 228 -20.69 8.01 8.66
C ASN A 228 -20.24 8.38 7.25
N GLU A 229 -19.17 9.15 7.11
CA GLU A 229 -18.69 9.66 5.83
C GLU A 229 -17.24 9.22 5.60
N PRO A 230 -16.94 8.48 4.51
CA PRO A 230 -15.57 8.12 4.17
C PRO A 230 -14.69 9.36 4.01
N GLY A 231 -13.51 9.32 4.61
CA GLY A 231 -12.59 10.46 4.58
C GLY A 231 -11.45 10.30 5.58
N VAL A 232 -10.56 11.29 5.61
CA VAL A 232 -9.46 11.36 6.59
C VAL A 232 -9.72 12.53 7.52
N TYR A 233 -9.73 12.26 8.80
CA TYR A 233 -10.06 13.20 9.86
C TYR A 233 -8.91 13.28 10.85
N GLU A 234 -8.83 14.40 11.56
CA GLU A 234 -7.85 14.61 12.62
C GLU A 234 -8.55 14.88 13.96
N VAL A 235 -8.00 14.28 15.00
CA VAL A 235 -8.37 14.55 16.39
C VAL A 235 -7.18 15.13 17.12
N VAL A 236 -7.39 16.27 17.77
CA VAL A 236 -6.36 16.93 18.58
C VAL A 236 -6.66 16.69 20.04
N PHE A 237 -5.76 16.03 20.73
CA PHE A 237 -5.80 15.86 22.18
C PHE A 237 -4.97 16.94 22.83
N THR A 238 -5.50 17.57 23.86
CA THR A 238 -4.84 18.63 24.62
C THR A 238 -4.80 18.25 26.09
N TYR A 239 -3.64 18.36 26.70
CA TYR A 239 -3.45 18.25 28.15
C TYR A 239 -3.07 19.60 28.73
N ARG A 240 -3.73 19.96 29.83
CA ARG A 240 -3.44 21.21 30.58
C ARG A 240 -3.31 20.89 32.05
N SER A 241 -2.15 21.20 32.63
CA SER A 241 -1.91 21.09 34.07
C SER A 241 -0.77 22.01 34.50
N GLY A 242 -0.95 22.73 35.62
CA GLY A 242 0.11 23.53 36.24
C GLY A 242 0.75 24.60 35.33
N GLY A 243 0.00 25.15 34.35
CA GLY A 243 0.54 26.09 33.37
C GLY A 243 1.25 25.44 32.18
N THR A 244 1.32 24.11 32.12
CA THR A 244 1.83 23.35 30.99
C THR A 244 0.69 22.95 30.06
N GLU A 245 0.90 23.16 28.76
CA GLU A 245 -0.01 22.69 27.71
C GLU A 245 0.77 21.80 26.75
N SER A 246 0.21 20.65 26.41
CA SER A 246 0.75 19.77 25.38
C SER A 246 -0.33 19.22 24.47
N HIS A 247 0.04 18.89 23.24
CA HIS A 247 -0.87 18.39 22.23
C HIS A 247 -0.34 17.09 21.62
N THR A 248 -1.27 16.25 21.21
CA THR A 248 -0.97 15.14 20.29
C THR A 248 -2.12 14.97 19.30
N ARG A 249 -1.84 14.34 18.18
CA ARG A 249 -2.81 14.14 17.10
C ARG A 249 -3.02 12.67 16.82
N GLN A 250 -4.27 12.32 16.51
CA GLN A 250 -4.64 11.03 15.94
C GLN A 250 -5.26 11.26 14.57
N ILE A 251 -4.91 10.43 13.62
CA ILE A 251 -5.49 10.40 12.29
C ILE A 251 -6.52 9.28 12.25
N VAL A 252 -7.72 9.59 11.76
CA VAL A 252 -8.83 8.64 11.62
C VAL A 252 -9.21 8.56 10.16
N VAL A 253 -9.01 7.40 9.57
CA VAL A 253 -9.43 7.10 8.19
C VAL A 253 -10.74 6.33 8.26
N VAL A 254 -11.82 6.93 7.78
CA VAL A 254 -13.13 6.29 7.64
C VAL A 254 -13.25 5.74 6.22
N GLU A 255 -13.57 4.43 6.09
CA GLU A 255 -13.62 3.72 4.80
C GLU A 255 -14.81 2.74 4.67
#